data_5b88f4f1d4f100ef24c6e3a530e5771a
#
_entry.id   5b88f4f1d4f100ef24c6e3a530e5771a
#
_cell.length_a   1.000
_cell.length_b   1.000
_cell.length_c   1.000
_cell.angle_alpha   90.00
_cell.angle_beta   90.00
_cell.angle_gamma   90.00
#
_symmetry.space_group_name_H-M   'P 1'
#
loop_
_entity.id
_entity.type
_entity.pdbx_description
1 polymer ?
#
loop_
_entity_poly.entity_id
_entity_poly.type
_entity_poly.pdbx_seq_one_letter_code
_entity_poly.pdbx_strand_id
1 'polypeptide(L)'
;MNLRVKICGIKRSEDAILAAELGAKSLGFVFSQTRRRVEPERVKLILNDLAERGLREKIRAIGIFVNADPFEMQDIFNSCNLNSVQIHGDERPEEMGLFSFPWYRAFRVRTLEALNELPLTAWKGSRFLFDTDAPGEVGEIGMKPNIDVARRAVQLAKATGREGWISGGITPENVYKIVEETKPDGIDVFSGIEESPGIKSHEAMRKLFEQIAPFRDLS
;
A
#
# COMPACT_ATOMS: atom_id res chain seq x y z
N MET A 1 6.68 16.85 8.43
CA MET A 1 6.85 15.43 8.02
C MET A 1 6.17 15.29 6.67
N ASN A 2 6.79 14.70 5.67
CA ASN A 2 6.16 14.54 4.35
C ASN A 2 5.52 13.14 4.24
N LEU A 3 4.36 12.97 4.85
CA LEU A 3 3.62 11.71 4.83
C LEU A 3 3.13 11.40 3.42
N ARG A 4 3.47 10.22 2.89
CA ARG A 4 2.97 9.73 1.60
C ARG A 4 1.81 8.76 1.81
N VAL A 5 0.83 8.85 0.91
CA VAL A 5 -0.38 8.03 0.97
C VAL A 5 -0.46 7.12 -0.26
N LYS A 6 -0.72 5.84 -0.03
CA LYS A 6 -1.13 4.87 -1.04
C LYS A 6 -2.59 4.49 -0.79
N ILE A 7 -3.39 4.52 -1.84
CA ILE A 7 -4.76 3.98 -1.82
C ILE A 7 -4.75 2.63 -2.54
N CYS A 8 -5.03 1.58 -1.80
CA CYS A 8 -4.89 0.19 -2.25
C CYS A 8 -6.23 -0.44 -2.64
N GLY A 9 -6.20 -1.41 -3.57
CA GLY A 9 -7.38 -2.13 -4.02
C GLY A 9 -8.27 -1.33 -4.97
N ILE A 10 -7.66 -0.53 -5.82
CA ILE A 10 -8.36 0.25 -6.85
C ILE A 10 -8.89 -0.67 -7.95
N LYS A 11 -10.18 -0.52 -8.29
CA LYS A 11 -10.88 -1.26 -9.35
C LYS A 11 -11.67 -0.34 -10.29
N ARG A 12 -11.87 0.93 -9.91
CA ARG A 12 -12.68 1.89 -10.66
C ARG A 12 -11.88 3.17 -10.96
N SER A 13 -12.10 3.76 -12.14
CA SER A 13 -11.43 4.99 -12.57
C SER A 13 -11.78 6.18 -11.66
N GLU A 14 -13.04 6.29 -11.25
CA GLU A 14 -13.50 7.37 -10.38
C GLU A 14 -12.80 7.37 -9.01
N ASP A 15 -12.52 6.16 -8.45
CA ASP A 15 -11.77 6.02 -7.20
C ASP A 15 -10.29 6.44 -7.38
N ALA A 16 -9.70 6.04 -8.50
CA ALA A 16 -8.32 6.38 -8.85
C ALA A 16 -8.14 7.90 -9.06
N ILE A 17 -9.07 8.51 -9.78
CA ILE A 17 -9.06 9.94 -10.07
C ILE A 17 -9.19 10.74 -8.78
N LEU A 18 -10.19 10.43 -7.95
CA LEU A 18 -10.37 11.12 -6.67
C LEU A 18 -9.13 10.97 -5.77
N ALA A 19 -8.57 9.76 -5.66
CA ALA A 19 -7.37 9.54 -4.87
C ALA A 19 -6.20 10.42 -5.35
N ALA A 20 -6.00 10.54 -6.66
CA ALA A 20 -4.97 11.37 -7.26
C ALA A 20 -5.22 12.88 -7.00
N GLU A 21 -6.45 13.35 -7.15
CA GLU A 21 -6.85 14.73 -6.88
C GLU A 21 -6.66 15.12 -5.40
N LEU A 22 -6.94 14.21 -4.48
CA LEU A 22 -6.69 14.37 -3.04
C LEU A 22 -5.19 14.32 -2.70
N GLY A 23 -4.34 13.96 -3.67
CA GLY A 23 -2.88 13.96 -3.56
C GLY A 23 -2.30 12.66 -3.00
N ALA A 24 -2.96 11.53 -3.20
CA ALA A 24 -2.30 10.23 -3.06
C ALA A 24 -1.04 10.20 -3.94
N LYS A 25 0.00 9.51 -3.48
CA LYS A 25 1.25 9.35 -4.25
C LYS A 25 1.34 7.99 -4.95
N SER A 26 0.50 7.04 -4.55
CA SER A 26 0.47 5.71 -5.14
C SER A 26 -0.95 5.12 -5.14
N LEU A 27 -1.24 4.32 -6.16
CA LEU A 27 -2.43 3.47 -6.26
C LEU A 27 -2.01 2.01 -6.29
N GLY A 28 -2.69 1.17 -5.51
CA GLY A 28 -2.45 -0.27 -5.46
C GLY A 28 -3.49 -1.06 -6.25
N PHE A 29 -3.02 -1.96 -7.12
CA PHE A 29 -3.81 -2.86 -7.95
C PHE A 29 -3.52 -4.30 -7.54
N VAL A 30 -4.54 -5.02 -7.07
CA VAL A 30 -4.39 -6.37 -6.52
C VAL A 30 -4.57 -7.41 -7.62
N PHE A 31 -3.53 -8.18 -7.91
CA PHE A 31 -3.58 -9.26 -8.91
C PHE A 31 -3.76 -10.65 -8.27
N SER A 32 -3.59 -10.77 -6.96
CA SER A 32 -3.83 -12.01 -6.24
C SER A 32 -5.32 -12.35 -6.11
N GLN A 33 -5.64 -13.63 -5.90
CA GLN A 33 -7.01 -14.16 -5.79
C GLN A 33 -7.72 -13.67 -4.53
N THR A 34 -8.36 -12.53 -4.63
CA THR A 34 -9.17 -11.89 -3.57
C THR A 34 -10.41 -11.23 -4.16
N ARG A 35 -11.37 -10.83 -3.31
CA ARG A 35 -12.54 -10.03 -3.75
C ARG A 35 -12.16 -8.70 -4.39
N ARG A 36 -10.92 -8.24 -4.21
CA ARG A 36 -10.39 -6.96 -4.71
C ARG A 36 -9.47 -7.14 -5.92
N ARG A 37 -9.38 -8.37 -6.45
CA ARG A 37 -8.62 -8.64 -7.68
C ARG A 37 -9.13 -7.76 -8.82
N VAL A 38 -8.17 -7.26 -9.61
CA VAL A 38 -8.42 -6.50 -10.83
C VAL A 38 -7.65 -7.15 -11.98
N GLU A 39 -8.25 -7.18 -13.16
CA GLU A 39 -7.60 -7.72 -14.36
C GLU A 39 -6.69 -6.66 -15.00
N PRO A 40 -5.58 -7.07 -15.66
CA PRO A 40 -4.62 -6.17 -16.29
C PRO A 40 -5.27 -5.17 -17.26
N GLU A 41 -6.26 -5.59 -18.02
CA GLU A 41 -6.98 -4.74 -18.98
C GLU A 41 -7.73 -3.60 -18.27
N ARG A 42 -8.31 -3.89 -17.11
CA ARG A 42 -8.98 -2.86 -16.31
C ARG A 42 -7.98 -1.86 -15.74
N VAL A 43 -6.80 -2.32 -15.31
CA VAL A 43 -5.73 -1.42 -14.83
C VAL A 43 -5.28 -0.48 -15.95
N LYS A 44 -5.09 -0.98 -17.16
CA LYS A 44 -4.74 -0.16 -18.34
C LYS A 44 -5.77 0.94 -18.59
N LEU A 45 -7.07 0.62 -18.53
CA LEU A 45 -8.14 1.60 -18.68
C LEU A 45 -8.07 2.68 -17.60
N ILE A 46 -7.94 2.29 -16.33
CA ILE A 46 -7.84 3.24 -15.20
C ILE A 46 -6.62 4.18 -15.38
N LEU A 47 -5.47 3.64 -15.79
CA LEU A 47 -4.26 4.44 -15.98
C LEU A 47 -4.37 5.38 -17.19
N ASN A 48 -5.09 4.98 -18.25
CA ASN A 48 -5.40 5.85 -19.38
C ASN A 48 -6.35 6.99 -18.97
N ASP A 49 -7.41 6.70 -18.20
CA ASP A 49 -8.34 7.73 -17.68
C ASP A 49 -7.59 8.77 -16.82
N LEU A 50 -6.61 8.32 -16.03
CA LEU A 50 -5.72 9.22 -15.29
C LEU A 50 -4.83 10.06 -16.23
N ALA A 51 -4.32 9.48 -17.32
CA ALA A 51 -3.49 10.19 -18.28
C ALA A 51 -4.27 11.29 -19.03
N GLU A 52 -5.50 10.98 -19.47
CA GLU A 52 -6.39 11.95 -20.11
C GLU A 52 -6.69 13.16 -19.24
N ARG A 53 -6.64 13.00 -17.90
CA ARG A 53 -6.81 14.09 -16.92
C ARG A 53 -5.51 14.73 -16.46
N GLY A 54 -4.36 14.34 -17.00
CA GLY A 54 -3.05 14.86 -16.59
C GLY A 54 -2.66 14.46 -15.16
N LEU A 55 -3.21 13.35 -14.65
CA LEU A 55 -2.95 12.84 -13.30
C LEU A 55 -1.96 11.68 -13.26
N ARG A 56 -1.70 11.02 -14.40
CA ARG A 56 -0.86 9.80 -14.46
C ARG A 56 0.54 10.01 -13.90
N GLU A 57 1.17 11.13 -14.21
CA GLU A 57 2.54 11.44 -13.78
C GLU A 57 2.63 11.79 -12.27
N LYS A 58 1.50 12.10 -11.64
CA LYS A 58 1.44 12.40 -10.20
C LYS A 58 1.34 11.12 -9.35
N ILE A 59 1.05 9.98 -9.97
CA ILE A 59 0.70 8.71 -9.32
C ILE A 59 1.68 7.61 -9.69
N ARG A 60 2.13 6.87 -8.70
CA ARG A 60 2.82 5.59 -8.91
C ARG A 60 1.82 4.44 -8.88
N ALA A 61 1.72 3.69 -9.97
CA ALA A 61 0.92 2.48 -10.07
C ALA A 61 1.70 1.29 -9.48
N ILE A 62 1.13 0.63 -8.47
CA ILE A 62 1.77 -0.47 -7.73
C ILE A 62 0.96 -1.75 -7.94
N GLY A 63 1.57 -2.78 -8.49
CA GLY A 63 0.97 -4.13 -8.53
C GLY A 63 1.20 -4.87 -7.21
N ILE A 64 0.16 -5.48 -6.65
CA ILE A 64 0.25 -6.29 -5.44
C ILE A 64 0.12 -7.77 -5.81
N PHE A 65 1.14 -8.56 -5.44
CA PHE A 65 1.22 -9.98 -5.72
C PHE A 65 1.43 -10.78 -4.43
N VAL A 66 0.91 -11.99 -4.42
CA VAL A 66 1.03 -12.96 -3.32
C VAL A 66 1.36 -14.31 -3.93
N ASN A 67 2.57 -14.80 -3.75
CA ASN A 67 3.05 -16.09 -4.26
C ASN A 67 2.78 -16.28 -5.76
N ALA A 68 2.92 -15.20 -6.56
CA ALA A 68 2.71 -15.25 -7.99
C ALA A 68 3.97 -15.72 -8.73
N ASP A 69 3.77 -16.30 -9.91
CA ASP A 69 4.87 -16.68 -10.80
C ASP A 69 5.68 -15.43 -11.23
N PRO A 70 7.03 -15.49 -11.19
CA PRO A 70 7.89 -14.39 -11.59
C PRO A 70 7.66 -13.88 -13.02
N PHE A 71 7.38 -14.76 -13.96
CA PHE A 71 7.11 -14.37 -15.36
C PHE A 71 5.76 -13.68 -15.46
N GLU A 72 4.73 -14.17 -14.78
CA GLU A 72 3.42 -13.50 -14.69
C GLU A 72 3.56 -12.09 -14.12
N MET A 73 4.32 -11.92 -13.03
CA MET A 73 4.59 -10.59 -12.45
C MET A 73 5.28 -9.66 -13.45
N GLN A 74 6.28 -10.16 -14.20
CA GLN A 74 7.01 -9.37 -15.19
C GLN A 74 6.09 -8.95 -16.36
N ASP A 75 5.25 -9.85 -16.84
CA ASP A 75 4.33 -9.59 -17.95
C ASP A 75 3.28 -8.54 -17.55
N ILE A 76 2.70 -8.66 -16.36
CA ILE A 76 1.74 -7.69 -15.83
C ILE A 76 2.43 -6.34 -15.57
N PHE A 77 3.63 -6.34 -14.99
CA PHE A 77 4.39 -5.11 -14.75
C PHE A 77 4.60 -4.33 -16.05
N ASN A 78 5.06 -5.00 -17.11
CA ASN A 78 5.30 -4.38 -18.40
C ASN A 78 4.00 -3.96 -19.09
N SER A 79 3.03 -4.87 -19.19
CA SER A 79 1.80 -4.63 -19.94
C SER A 79 0.90 -3.56 -19.34
N CYS A 80 0.92 -3.38 -18.02
CA CYS A 80 0.18 -2.34 -17.32
C CYS A 80 1.00 -1.07 -17.07
N ASN A 81 2.27 -1.00 -17.51
CA ASN A 81 3.17 0.12 -17.25
C ASN A 81 3.19 0.51 -15.75
N LEU A 82 3.39 -0.49 -14.88
CA LEU A 82 3.47 -0.28 -13.43
C LEU A 82 4.78 0.42 -13.06
N ASN A 83 4.78 1.11 -11.93
CA ASN A 83 5.97 1.79 -11.41
C ASN A 83 6.74 0.94 -10.40
N SER A 84 6.09 -0.03 -9.76
CA SER A 84 6.71 -0.92 -8.77
C SER A 84 5.78 -2.10 -8.47
N VAL A 85 6.34 -3.11 -7.83
CA VAL A 85 5.61 -4.29 -7.34
C VAL A 85 5.71 -4.37 -5.82
N GLN A 86 4.61 -4.67 -5.17
CA GLN A 86 4.53 -5.03 -3.75
C GLN A 86 4.42 -6.54 -3.63
N ILE A 87 5.40 -7.14 -2.98
CA ILE A 87 5.45 -8.57 -2.67
C ILE A 87 4.84 -8.79 -1.29
N HIS A 88 3.78 -9.62 -1.20
CA HIS A 88 2.99 -9.75 0.04
C HIS A 88 2.65 -11.21 0.40
N GLY A 89 3.33 -12.19 -0.19
CA GLY A 89 3.18 -13.63 0.08
C GLY A 89 4.29 -14.19 0.97
N ASP A 90 4.74 -15.41 0.64
CA ASP A 90 5.82 -16.13 1.33
C ASP A 90 7.10 -16.20 0.46
N GLU A 91 7.20 -15.28 -0.52
CA GLU A 91 8.35 -15.18 -1.40
C GLU A 91 9.64 -14.99 -0.60
N ARG A 92 10.74 -15.54 -1.10
CA ARG A 92 12.05 -15.49 -0.43
C ARG A 92 12.92 -14.37 -1.03
N PRO A 93 13.82 -13.78 -0.22
CA PRO A 93 14.71 -12.71 -0.69
C PRO A 93 15.54 -13.07 -1.92
N GLU A 94 15.93 -14.34 -2.05
CA GLU A 94 16.77 -14.84 -3.16
C GLU A 94 16.01 -14.80 -4.49
N GLU A 95 14.70 -15.00 -4.48
CA GLU A 95 13.85 -14.98 -5.67
C GLU A 95 13.73 -13.58 -6.25
N MET A 96 13.89 -12.55 -5.41
CA MET A 96 13.77 -11.15 -5.82
C MET A 96 14.94 -10.66 -6.67
N GLY A 97 16.07 -11.35 -6.67
CA GLY A 97 17.21 -11.05 -7.54
C GLY A 97 16.97 -11.31 -9.04
N LEU A 98 15.91 -12.01 -9.37
CA LEU A 98 15.50 -12.34 -10.74
C LEU A 98 14.74 -11.21 -11.44
N PHE A 99 14.24 -10.21 -10.68
CA PHE A 99 13.42 -9.13 -11.22
C PHE A 99 14.21 -7.92 -11.65
N SER A 100 13.90 -7.38 -12.82
CA SER A 100 14.45 -6.12 -13.33
C SER A 100 13.62 -4.88 -12.95
N PHE A 101 12.43 -5.06 -12.39
CA PHE A 101 11.55 -3.97 -11.99
C PHE A 101 11.71 -3.56 -10.53
N PRO A 102 11.38 -2.32 -10.15
CA PRO A 102 11.37 -1.87 -8.77
C PRO A 102 10.32 -2.63 -7.94
N TRP A 103 10.71 -3.10 -6.77
CA TRP A 103 9.82 -3.82 -5.86
C TRP A 103 10.09 -3.47 -4.39
N TYR A 104 9.15 -3.82 -3.51
CA TYR A 104 9.31 -3.75 -2.07
C TYR A 104 8.51 -4.85 -1.37
N ARG A 105 8.92 -5.18 -0.15
CA ARG A 105 8.30 -6.22 0.66
C ARG A 105 7.22 -5.64 1.58
N ALA A 106 6.08 -6.33 1.65
CA ALA A 106 5.07 -6.16 2.69
C ALA A 106 5.12 -7.35 3.65
N PHE A 107 5.13 -7.07 4.95
CA PHE A 107 5.14 -8.05 6.03
C PHE A 107 3.83 -7.98 6.81
N ARG A 108 3.20 -9.13 7.06
CA ARG A 108 2.11 -9.23 8.05
C ARG A 108 2.70 -9.40 9.43
N VAL A 109 2.45 -8.45 10.31
CA VAL A 109 3.07 -8.43 11.64
C VAL A 109 2.03 -8.03 12.68
N ARG A 110 1.72 -8.95 13.59
CA ARG A 110 0.67 -8.77 14.60
C ARG A 110 1.20 -8.57 16.01
N THR A 111 2.41 -9.02 16.28
CA THR A 111 3.04 -8.95 17.60
C THR A 111 4.46 -8.44 17.51
N LEU A 112 4.99 -7.96 18.63
CA LEU A 112 6.37 -7.48 18.73
C LEU A 112 7.37 -8.64 18.56
N GLU A 113 7.01 -9.83 19.02
CA GLU A 113 7.84 -11.03 18.88
C GLU A 113 8.02 -11.37 17.39
N ALA A 114 6.92 -11.51 16.65
CA ALA A 114 6.95 -11.78 15.21
C ALA A 114 7.72 -10.70 14.43
N LEU A 115 7.59 -9.43 14.84
CA LEU A 115 8.31 -8.33 14.22
C LEU A 115 9.83 -8.46 14.42
N ASN A 116 10.29 -8.84 15.61
CA ASN A 116 11.71 -8.96 15.92
C ASN A 116 12.38 -10.16 15.20
N GLU A 117 11.59 -11.15 14.76
CA GLU A 117 12.06 -12.30 14.01
C GLU A 117 12.19 -12.05 12.50
N LEU A 118 11.69 -10.92 12.00
CA LEU A 118 11.76 -10.62 10.57
C LEU A 118 13.19 -10.42 10.08
N PRO A 119 13.59 -11.10 9.00
CA PRO A 119 14.94 -10.97 8.43
C PRO A 119 15.07 -9.70 7.56
N LEU A 120 14.82 -8.52 8.13
CA LEU A 120 14.76 -7.26 7.37
C LEU A 120 16.03 -6.96 6.58
N THR A 121 17.19 -7.38 7.08
CA THR A 121 18.50 -7.16 6.42
C THR A 121 18.69 -8.02 5.17
N ALA A 122 17.98 -9.14 5.05
CA ALA A 122 18.03 -10.01 3.87
C ALA A 122 17.32 -9.40 2.65
N TRP A 123 16.41 -8.45 2.86
CA TRP A 123 15.63 -7.82 1.80
C TRP A 123 16.31 -6.56 1.27
N LYS A 124 16.31 -6.37 -0.07
CA LYS A 124 17.03 -5.26 -0.74
C LYS A 124 16.12 -4.10 -1.18
N GLY A 125 14.86 -4.05 -0.83
CA GLY A 125 13.94 -2.96 -1.21
C GLY A 125 14.29 -1.62 -0.56
N SER A 126 13.81 -0.51 -1.13
CA SER A 126 13.97 0.84 -0.58
C SER A 126 13.04 1.13 0.59
N ARG A 127 12.01 0.33 0.77
CA ARG A 127 10.99 0.46 1.82
C ARG A 127 10.48 -0.89 2.28
N PHE A 128 9.90 -0.90 3.47
CA PHE A 128 9.07 -1.99 3.97
C PHE A 128 7.67 -1.48 4.26
N LEU A 129 6.67 -2.30 3.94
CA LEU A 129 5.29 -2.10 4.36
C LEU A 129 4.96 -3.12 5.46
N PHE A 130 4.46 -2.65 6.59
CA PHE A 130 4.03 -3.52 7.69
C PHE A 130 2.51 -3.47 7.80
N ASP A 131 1.89 -4.60 7.52
CA ASP A 131 0.46 -4.82 7.71
C ASP A 131 0.23 -5.32 9.14
N THR A 132 -0.33 -4.45 9.96
CA THR A 132 -0.46 -4.66 11.42
C THR A 132 -1.87 -5.05 11.85
N ASP A 133 -2.70 -5.53 10.92
CA ASP A 133 -4.05 -6.02 11.22
C ASP A 133 -4.02 -7.16 12.25
N ALA A 134 -4.95 -7.12 13.20
CA ALA A 134 -5.17 -8.20 14.15
C ALA A 134 -5.75 -9.47 13.47
N PRO A 135 -5.86 -10.64 14.14
CA PRO A 135 -6.28 -11.90 13.51
C PRO A 135 -7.70 -11.84 12.92
N GLY A 136 -7.81 -12.12 11.63
CA GLY A 136 -9.03 -12.13 10.82
C GLY A 136 -8.68 -12.33 9.36
N GLU A 137 -9.66 -12.48 8.47
CA GLU A 137 -9.41 -12.51 7.03
C GLU A 137 -8.83 -11.18 6.54
N VAL A 138 -7.99 -11.25 5.51
CA VAL A 138 -7.36 -10.06 4.89
C VAL A 138 -8.44 -9.05 4.49
N GLY A 139 -8.44 -7.88 5.17
CA GLY A 139 -9.34 -6.77 4.84
C GLY A 139 -10.71 -6.81 5.51
N GLU A 140 -10.88 -7.46 6.67
CA GLU A 140 -12.10 -7.30 7.48
C GLU A 140 -12.24 -5.87 7.98
N ILE A 141 -13.45 -5.32 7.83
CA ILE A 141 -13.82 -3.99 8.32
C ILE A 141 -13.90 -4.02 9.84
N GLY A 142 -13.19 -3.12 10.53
CA GLY A 142 -13.33 -2.92 11.98
C GLY A 142 -12.14 -3.33 12.84
N MET A 143 -11.05 -3.81 12.26
CA MET A 143 -9.82 -4.13 12.98
C MET A 143 -9.03 -2.85 13.29
N LYS A 144 -8.51 -2.76 14.51
CA LYS A 144 -7.65 -1.63 14.90
C LYS A 144 -6.19 -2.03 14.74
N PRO A 145 -5.34 -1.16 14.13
CA PRO A 145 -3.91 -1.44 14.05
C PRO A 145 -3.29 -1.49 15.46
N ASN A 146 -2.33 -2.38 15.64
CA ASN A 146 -1.53 -2.40 16.85
C ASN A 146 -0.47 -1.29 16.76
N ILE A 147 -0.73 -0.16 17.43
CA ILE A 147 0.12 1.04 17.35
C ILE A 147 1.54 0.77 17.85
N ASP A 148 1.73 -0.06 18.87
CA ASP A 148 3.05 -0.35 19.42
C ASP A 148 3.88 -1.19 18.42
N VAL A 149 3.25 -2.18 17.80
CA VAL A 149 3.86 -2.95 16.71
C VAL A 149 4.19 -2.03 15.53
N ALA A 150 3.24 -1.19 15.11
CA ALA A 150 3.44 -0.26 14.00
C ALA A 150 4.58 0.73 14.27
N ARG A 151 4.64 1.31 15.47
CA ARG A 151 5.72 2.22 15.89
C ARG A 151 7.08 1.53 15.83
N ARG A 152 7.16 0.33 16.41
CA ARG A 152 8.40 -0.45 16.43
C ARG A 152 8.83 -0.87 15.02
N ALA A 153 7.89 -1.26 14.15
CA ALA A 153 8.13 -1.62 12.76
C ALA A 153 8.76 -0.47 11.96
N VAL A 154 8.21 0.75 12.10
CA VAL A 154 8.78 1.96 11.48
C VAL A 154 10.20 2.23 11.97
N GLN A 155 10.46 2.11 13.29
CA GLN A 155 11.80 2.28 13.85
C GLN A 155 12.80 1.26 13.28
N LEU A 156 12.40 0.00 13.18
CA LEU A 156 13.26 -1.07 12.63
C LEU A 156 13.55 -0.84 11.14
N ALA A 157 12.57 -0.43 10.33
CA ALA A 157 12.80 -0.08 8.94
C ALA A 157 13.83 1.04 8.82
N LYS A 158 13.66 2.13 9.56
CA LYS A 158 14.58 3.28 9.58
C LYS A 158 15.99 2.89 10.05
N ALA A 159 16.10 2.00 11.03
CA ALA A 159 17.39 1.49 11.49
C ALA A 159 18.15 0.69 10.40
N THR A 160 17.43 0.15 9.42
CA THR A 160 18.04 -0.50 8.24
C THR A 160 18.28 0.46 7.06
N GLY A 161 18.06 1.77 7.25
CA GLY A 161 18.19 2.78 6.21
C GLY A 161 17.05 2.78 5.18
N ARG A 162 15.89 2.21 5.53
CA ARG A 162 14.72 2.08 4.64
C ARG A 162 13.52 2.82 5.16
N GLU A 163 12.61 3.17 4.26
CA GLU A 163 11.33 3.76 4.63
C GLU A 163 10.45 2.73 5.33
N GLY A 164 9.81 3.15 6.44
CA GLY A 164 8.81 2.35 7.15
C GLY A 164 7.40 2.83 6.79
N TRP A 165 6.65 2.00 6.09
CA TRP A 165 5.25 2.22 5.76
C TRP A 165 4.37 1.31 6.60
N ILE A 166 3.18 1.78 6.95
CA ILE A 166 2.21 1.01 7.72
C ILE A 166 0.89 0.84 6.98
N SER A 167 0.26 -0.29 7.21
CA SER A 167 -1.07 -0.68 6.71
C SER A 167 -1.82 -1.45 7.79
N GLY A 168 -3.09 -1.73 7.51
CA GLY A 168 -3.94 -2.52 8.39
C GLY A 168 -4.84 -1.66 9.27
N GLY A 169 -6.15 -1.80 9.12
CA GLY A 169 -7.16 -1.14 9.96
C GLY A 169 -7.15 0.40 9.98
N ILE A 170 -6.50 1.06 9.02
CA ILE A 170 -6.44 2.52 8.92
C ILE A 170 -7.77 3.05 8.39
N THR A 171 -8.42 3.92 9.17
CA THR A 171 -9.69 4.58 8.84
C THR A 171 -9.57 6.10 9.02
N PRO A 172 -10.54 6.90 8.52
CA PRO A 172 -10.55 8.34 8.79
C PRO A 172 -10.56 8.70 10.28
N GLU A 173 -11.16 7.85 11.13
CA GLU A 173 -11.31 8.11 12.56
C GLU A 173 -10.04 7.86 13.37
N ASN A 174 -9.14 7.01 12.87
CA ASN A 174 -7.93 6.61 13.61
C ASN A 174 -6.62 7.08 12.97
N VAL A 175 -6.63 7.49 11.71
CA VAL A 175 -5.42 7.79 10.94
C VAL A 175 -4.56 8.90 11.56
N TYR A 176 -5.18 9.96 12.10
CA TYR A 176 -4.45 11.04 12.76
C TYR A 176 -3.57 10.50 13.89
N LYS A 177 -4.19 9.76 14.83
CA LYS A 177 -3.50 9.17 15.97
C LYS A 177 -2.40 8.19 15.54
N ILE A 178 -2.69 7.34 14.55
CA ILE A 178 -1.72 6.38 14.03
C ILE A 178 -0.49 7.11 13.50
N VAL A 179 -0.67 8.11 12.65
CA VAL A 179 0.44 8.86 12.03
C VAL A 179 1.22 9.65 13.08
N GLU A 180 0.52 10.30 14.01
CA GLU A 180 1.14 11.07 15.10
C GLU A 180 2.03 10.21 15.99
N GLU A 181 1.57 9.00 16.37
CA GLU A 181 2.29 8.13 17.28
C GLU A 181 3.36 7.27 16.63
N THR A 182 3.19 6.89 15.36
CA THR A 182 4.12 5.98 14.68
C THR A 182 5.13 6.68 13.78
N LYS A 183 4.82 7.90 13.31
CA LYS A 183 5.65 8.73 12.43
C LYS A 183 6.21 7.96 11.21
N PRO A 184 5.32 7.31 10.43
CA PRO A 184 5.74 6.52 9.28
C PRO A 184 6.15 7.43 8.11
N ASP A 185 6.90 6.89 7.16
CA ASP A 185 7.21 7.59 5.90
C ASP A 185 6.02 7.56 4.93
N GLY A 186 5.10 6.63 5.12
CA GLY A 186 3.86 6.55 4.38
C GLY A 186 2.84 5.60 5.02
N ILE A 187 1.60 5.73 4.56
CA ILE A 187 0.49 4.85 4.93
C ILE A 187 -0.09 4.20 3.67
N ASP A 188 -0.53 2.96 3.83
CA ASP A 188 -1.28 2.21 2.80
C ASP A 188 -2.69 1.95 3.32
N VAL A 189 -3.68 2.59 2.69
CA VAL A 189 -5.08 2.53 3.13
C VAL A 189 -5.87 1.66 2.18
N PHE A 190 -6.55 0.67 2.73
CA PHE A 190 -7.24 -0.36 1.96
C PHE A 190 -8.73 -0.41 2.29
N SER A 191 -9.15 -1.30 3.22
CA SER A 191 -10.56 -1.54 3.55
C SER A 191 -11.21 -0.44 4.38
N GLY A 192 -10.43 0.32 5.16
CA GLY A 192 -10.98 1.36 6.05
C GLY A 192 -11.61 2.56 5.36
N ILE A 193 -11.57 2.60 4.02
CA ILE A 193 -12.22 3.60 3.18
C ILE A 193 -13.08 2.95 2.09
N GLU A 194 -13.56 1.73 2.30
CA GLU A 194 -14.43 1.02 1.36
C GLU A 194 -15.90 1.03 1.82
N GLU A 195 -16.82 1.16 0.87
CA GLU A 195 -18.24 0.89 1.05
C GLU A 195 -18.53 -0.61 0.93
N SER A 196 -17.80 -1.26 0.03
CA SER A 196 -17.78 -2.70 -0.17
C SER A 196 -16.45 -3.13 -0.80
N PRO A 197 -16.07 -4.40 -0.74
CA PRO A 197 -14.78 -4.85 -1.25
C PRO A 197 -14.48 -4.40 -2.68
N GLY A 198 -13.47 -3.54 -2.83
CA GLY A 198 -13.03 -2.97 -4.11
C GLY A 198 -13.81 -1.73 -4.58
N ILE A 199 -14.73 -1.20 -3.77
CA ILE A 199 -15.45 0.06 -4.02
C ILE A 199 -15.12 1.03 -2.91
N LYS A 200 -14.45 2.14 -3.26
CA LYS A 200 -14.06 3.14 -2.27
C LYS A 200 -15.20 4.11 -1.94
N SER A 201 -15.36 4.44 -0.67
CA SER A 201 -16.17 5.54 -0.23
C SER A 201 -15.46 6.87 -0.50
N HIS A 202 -16.00 7.66 -1.39
CA HIS A 202 -15.45 8.98 -1.71
C HIS A 202 -15.50 9.93 -0.51
N GLU A 203 -16.52 9.81 0.34
CA GLU A 203 -16.64 10.55 1.59
C GLU A 203 -15.52 10.16 2.57
N ALA A 204 -15.34 8.86 2.81
CA ALA A 204 -14.30 8.36 3.69
C ALA A 204 -12.89 8.74 3.18
N MET A 205 -12.66 8.68 1.86
CA MET A 205 -11.40 9.16 1.29
C MET A 205 -11.15 10.65 1.60
N ARG A 206 -12.12 11.53 1.37
CA ARG A 206 -11.98 12.96 1.67
C ARG A 206 -11.69 13.19 3.15
N LYS A 207 -12.46 12.57 4.05
CA LYS A 207 -12.22 12.65 5.50
C LYS A 207 -10.82 12.17 5.90
N LEU A 208 -10.35 11.07 5.32
CA LEU A 208 -8.99 10.57 5.57
C LEU A 208 -7.94 11.64 5.23
N PHE A 209 -8.04 12.23 4.03
CA PHE A 209 -7.07 13.23 3.59
C PHE A 209 -7.15 14.54 4.38
N GLU A 210 -8.33 14.94 4.87
CA GLU A 210 -8.50 16.06 5.80
C GLU A 210 -7.78 15.79 7.13
N GLN A 211 -7.94 14.60 7.71
CA GLN A 211 -7.31 14.23 8.98
C GLN A 211 -5.78 14.22 8.93
N ILE A 212 -5.21 13.85 7.79
CA ILE A 212 -3.75 13.78 7.62
C ILE A 212 -3.12 15.06 7.03
N ALA A 213 -3.91 16.08 6.75
CA ALA A 213 -3.41 17.34 6.19
C ALA A 213 -2.22 17.94 6.98
N PRO A 214 -2.21 17.92 8.34
CA PRO A 214 -1.09 18.45 9.13
C PRO A 214 0.25 17.72 8.93
N PHE A 215 0.23 16.49 8.41
CA PHE A 215 1.41 15.65 8.24
C PHE A 215 1.96 15.66 6.80
N ARG A 216 1.32 16.39 5.90
CA ARG A 216 1.67 16.43 4.47
C ARG A 216 2.21 17.80 4.09
N ASP A 217 3.31 17.82 3.33
CA ASP A 217 3.74 19.02 2.65
C ASP A 217 2.89 19.15 1.37
N LEU A 218 2.08 20.20 1.29
CA LEU A 218 1.20 20.48 0.15
C LEU A 218 1.90 21.32 -0.93
N SER A 219 3.24 21.46 -0.84
CA SER A 219 4.08 22.15 -1.83
C SER A 219 4.41 21.27 -3.02
#